data_fc5039791b6d6ff2ec43aaa36c619289
#
_entry.id   fc5039791b6d6ff2ec43aaa36c619289
#
_cell.length_a   1.000
_cell.length_b   1.000
_cell.length_c   1.000
_cell.angle_alpha   90.00
_cell.angle_beta   90.00
_cell.angle_gamma   90.00
#
_symmetry.space_group_name_H-M   'P 1'
#
loop_
_entity.id
_entity.type
_entity.pdbx_description
1 polymer ?
#
loop_
_entity_poly.entity_id
_entity_poly.type
_entity_poly.pdbx_seq_one_letter_code
_entity_poly.pdbx_strand_id
1 'polypeptide(L)'
;VDQLLMAALKQKHVMLRHLGLAGKIVIVDECHAFDAYMNTYLDRALMWLGRYGVPVILLSATLPEKRRLEFISAYLGRKKLKDDELPVSRAYPILTWTDGETVKQQAIAVDTPSKTVSVKCISDEAIAECLKQALSEGGCAGVIVNTVRRAQNLADKLKGILLDTEILVFHSHFLMPDRAQKEHVLLQRLGKKSTPDTRN
;
A
#
# COMPACT_ATOMS: atom_id res chain seq x y z
N VAL A 1 -7.28 -2.21 14.13
CA VAL A 1 -5.96 -1.53 14.13
C VAL A 1 -5.81 -0.65 15.37
N ASP A 2 -6.75 0.26 15.66
CA ASP A 2 -6.63 1.24 16.76
C ASP A 2 -6.39 0.59 18.12
N GLN A 3 -7.08 -0.49 18.47
CA GLN A 3 -6.89 -1.19 19.74
C GLN A 3 -5.49 -1.78 19.90
N LEU A 4 -4.90 -2.26 18.81
CA LEU A 4 -3.52 -2.75 18.80
C LEU A 4 -2.53 -1.59 19.03
N LEU A 5 -2.69 -0.49 18.32
CA LEU A 5 -1.81 0.67 18.45
C LEU A 5 -1.96 1.34 19.82
N MET A 6 -3.18 1.37 20.37
CA MET A 6 -3.44 1.86 21.73
C MET A 6 -2.80 0.99 22.82
N ALA A 7 -2.54 -0.28 22.56
CA ALA A 7 -1.79 -1.14 23.50
C ALA A 7 -0.32 -0.70 23.62
N ALA A 8 0.23 0.05 22.68
CA ALA A 8 1.57 0.64 22.77
C ALA A 8 1.64 1.93 23.59
N LEU A 9 0.49 2.53 23.92
CA LEU A 9 0.40 3.79 24.65
C LEU A 9 0.30 3.55 26.17
N LYS A 10 0.93 4.42 26.97
CA LYS A 10 0.78 4.45 28.43
C LYS A 10 -0.56 5.11 28.80
N GLN A 11 -1.66 4.39 28.63
CA GLN A 11 -3.01 4.90 28.92
C GLN A 11 -3.68 4.11 30.03
N LYS A 12 -4.77 4.67 30.58
CA LYS A 12 -5.67 3.92 31.47
C LYS A 12 -6.09 2.60 30.82
N HIS A 13 -6.14 1.55 31.62
CA HIS A 13 -6.58 0.21 31.19
C HIS A 13 -5.71 -0.45 30.11
N VAL A 14 -4.45 -0.02 29.92
CA VAL A 14 -3.53 -0.66 28.96
C VAL A 14 -3.35 -2.16 29.25
N MET A 15 -3.34 -2.55 30.52
CA MET A 15 -3.24 -3.96 30.94
C MET A 15 -4.41 -4.82 30.44
N LEU A 16 -5.62 -4.27 30.37
CA LEU A 16 -6.77 -4.99 29.83
C LEU A 16 -6.63 -5.21 28.32
N ARG A 17 -6.05 -4.27 27.60
CA ARG A 17 -5.74 -4.44 26.18
C ARG A 17 -4.67 -5.51 25.95
N HIS A 18 -3.62 -5.51 26.76
CA HIS A 18 -2.59 -6.54 26.70
C HIS A 18 -3.16 -7.92 27.02
N LEU A 19 -3.99 -8.02 28.05
CA LEU A 19 -4.69 -9.28 28.38
C LEU A 19 -5.61 -9.72 27.25
N GLY A 20 -6.34 -8.80 26.61
CA GLY A 20 -7.20 -9.09 25.47
C GLY A 20 -6.46 -9.56 24.21
N LEU A 21 -5.18 -9.19 24.06
CA LEU A 21 -4.33 -9.61 22.95
C LEU A 21 -3.56 -10.91 23.27
N ALA A 22 -3.29 -11.18 24.53
CA ALA A 22 -2.61 -12.42 24.97
C ALA A 22 -3.45 -13.64 24.55
N GLY A 23 -2.80 -14.65 23.98
CA GLY A 23 -3.46 -15.87 23.49
C GLY A 23 -4.27 -15.70 22.21
N LYS A 24 -4.16 -14.58 21.51
CA LYS A 24 -4.75 -14.35 20.18
C LYS A 24 -3.70 -14.54 19.08
N ILE A 25 -4.17 -14.68 17.84
CA ILE A 25 -3.34 -14.47 16.64
C ILE A 25 -3.66 -13.06 16.15
N VAL A 26 -2.63 -12.24 15.98
CA VAL A 26 -2.79 -10.87 15.50
C VAL A 26 -2.44 -10.80 14.03
N ILE A 27 -3.38 -10.36 13.20
CA ILE A 27 -3.16 -10.13 11.76
C ILE A 27 -3.26 -8.63 11.51
N VAL A 28 -2.20 -8.05 10.94
CA VAL A 28 -2.16 -6.65 10.52
C VAL A 28 -2.08 -6.63 9.00
N ASP A 29 -3.15 -6.18 8.38
CA ASP A 29 -3.24 -6.03 6.93
C ASP A 29 -2.83 -4.63 6.51
N GLU A 30 -2.28 -4.51 5.29
CA GLU A 30 -1.82 -3.26 4.67
C GLU A 30 -0.84 -2.47 5.55
N CYS A 31 0.08 -3.18 6.22
CA CYS A 31 1.00 -2.55 7.18
C CYS A 31 1.96 -1.51 6.56
N HIS A 32 2.02 -1.42 5.23
CA HIS A 32 2.75 -0.38 4.50
C HIS A 32 2.04 0.98 4.49
N ALA A 33 0.74 1.02 4.73
CA ALA A 33 -0.06 2.25 4.70
C ALA A 33 0.12 3.12 5.96
N PHE A 34 0.87 2.65 6.94
CA PHE A 34 1.11 3.39 8.18
C PHE A 34 2.12 4.50 7.99
N ASP A 35 1.80 5.69 8.50
CA ASP A 35 2.74 6.81 8.56
C ASP A 35 3.86 6.56 9.60
N ALA A 36 4.85 7.46 9.65
CA ALA A 36 5.99 7.32 10.56
C ALA A 36 5.57 7.27 12.04
N TYR A 37 4.51 7.99 12.41
CA TYR A 37 3.98 8.03 13.76
C TYR A 37 3.32 6.69 14.13
N MET A 38 2.40 6.20 13.30
CA MET A 38 1.73 4.91 13.47
C MET A 38 2.73 3.74 13.48
N ASN A 39 3.76 3.82 12.65
CA ASN A 39 4.84 2.82 12.63
C ASN A 39 5.57 2.70 13.96
N THR A 40 5.82 3.82 14.66
CA THR A 40 6.45 3.79 15.99
C THR A 40 5.60 3.06 17.03
N TYR A 41 4.27 3.20 16.96
CA TYR A 41 3.35 2.46 17.84
C TYR A 41 3.26 0.98 17.45
N LEU A 42 3.25 0.67 16.17
CA LEU A 42 3.26 -0.71 15.71
C LEU A 42 4.52 -1.45 16.18
N ASP A 43 5.70 -0.84 16.07
CA ASP A 43 6.95 -1.43 16.57
C ASP A 43 6.87 -1.73 18.07
N ARG A 44 6.31 -0.82 18.85
CA ARG A 44 6.12 -0.99 20.28
C ARG A 44 5.09 -2.07 20.62
N ALA A 45 4.01 -2.15 19.84
CA ALA A 45 3.01 -3.21 19.98
C ALA A 45 3.62 -4.58 19.64
N LEU A 46 4.39 -4.68 18.55
CA LEU A 46 5.11 -5.91 18.16
C LEU A 46 6.06 -6.39 19.25
N MET A 47 6.79 -5.48 19.88
CA MET A 47 7.67 -5.81 21.01
C MET A 47 6.90 -6.45 22.18
N TRP A 48 5.72 -5.94 22.51
CA TRP A 48 4.88 -6.53 23.56
C TRP A 48 4.32 -7.89 23.14
N LEU A 49 3.81 -7.99 21.91
CA LEU A 49 3.28 -9.24 21.36
C LEU A 49 4.34 -10.33 21.35
N GLY A 50 5.57 -10.01 20.93
CA GLY A 50 6.69 -10.94 20.94
C GLY A 50 7.03 -11.42 22.36
N ARG A 51 7.02 -10.52 23.35
CA ARG A 51 7.24 -10.89 24.76
C ARG A 51 6.15 -11.80 25.35
N TYR A 52 4.93 -11.71 24.81
CA TYR A 52 3.83 -12.57 25.22
C TYR A 52 3.77 -13.87 24.42
N GLY A 53 4.65 -14.07 23.45
CA GLY A 53 4.60 -15.21 22.52
C GLY A 53 3.35 -15.21 21.64
N VAL A 54 2.74 -14.05 21.39
CA VAL A 54 1.56 -13.90 20.54
C VAL A 54 1.96 -14.01 19.08
N PRO A 55 1.42 -14.97 18.31
CA PRO A 55 1.70 -15.06 16.88
C PRO A 55 1.19 -13.82 16.14
N VAL A 56 2.05 -13.26 15.26
CA VAL A 56 1.72 -12.06 14.47
C VAL A 56 1.93 -12.37 12.99
N ILE A 57 0.97 -11.98 12.17
CA ILE A 57 1.03 -12.04 10.72
C ILE A 57 0.92 -10.61 10.18
N LEU A 58 1.94 -10.14 9.46
CA LEU A 58 1.93 -8.85 8.79
C LEU A 58 1.76 -9.06 7.29
N LEU A 59 0.72 -8.47 6.71
CA LEU A 59 0.43 -8.54 5.28
C LEU A 59 0.71 -7.18 4.64
N SER A 60 1.36 -7.20 3.48
CA SER A 60 1.69 -6.00 2.74
C SER A 60 1.93 -6.29 1.27
N ALA A 61 1.40 -5.44 0.39
CA ALA A 61 1.69 -5.49 -1.03
C ALA A 61 3.10 -4.94 -1.35
N THR A 62 3.59 -3.96 -0.58
CA THR A 62 4.82 -3.23 -0.88
C THR A 62 5.58 -2.90 0.41
N LEU A 63 6.28 -3.85 0.99
CA LEU A 63 7.04 -3.64 2.22
C LEU A 63 8.55 -3.56 1.89
N PRO A 64 9.20 -2.40 2.05
CA PRO A 64 10.64 -2.27 1.88
C PRO A 64 11.40 -3.23 2.81
N GLU A 65 12.50 -3.80 2.34
CA GLU A 65 13.31 -4.75 3.11
C GLU A 65 13.72 -4.19 4.47
N LYS A 66 14.21 -2.95 4.52
CA LYS A 66 14.57 -2.29 5.77
C LYS A 66 13.42 -2.32 6.77
N ARG A 67 12.20 -1.99 6.34
CA ARG A 67 11.03 -1.96 7.22
C ARG A 67 10.62 -3.35 7.69
N ARG A 68 10.73 -4.34 6.82
CA ARG A 68 10.50 -5.75 7.16
C ARG A 68 11.43 -6.22 8.27
N LEU A 69 12.72 -5.88 8.18
CA LEU A 69 13.71 -6.20 9.21
C LEU A 69 13.45 -5.46 10.53
N GLU A 70 13.02 -4.20 10.48
CA GLU A 70 12.63 -3.43 11.65
C GLU A 70 11.46 -4.08 12.40
N PHE A 71 10.41 -4.56 11.69
CA PHE A 71 9.29 -5.27 12.30
C PHE A 71 9.72 -6.55 13.01
N ILE A 72 10.58 -7.36 12.38
CA ILE A 72 11.10 -8.58 12.99
C ILE A 72 11.96 -8.24 14.21
N SER A 73 12.84 -7.24 14.11
CA SER A 73 13.65 -6.78 15.21
C SER A 73 12.81 -6.33 16.40
N ALA A 74 11.74 -5.58 16.13
CA ALA A 74 10.80 -5.11 17.14
C ALA A 74 10.10 -6.30 17.85
N TYR A 75 9.61 -7.26 17.08
CA TYR A 75 8.95 -8.46 17.61
C TYR A 75 9.90 -9.30 18.48
N LEU A 76 11.15 -9.49 18.05
CA LEU A 76 12.18 -10.21 18.80
C LEU A 76 12.74 -9.42 20.00
N GLY A 77 12.36 -8.13 20.14
CA GLY A 77 12.91 -7.26 21.19
C GLY A 77 14.39 -6.96 21.02
N ARG A 78 14.93 -7.09 19.81
CA ARG A 78 16.32 -6.80 19.46
C ARG A 78 16.43 -5.38 18.90
N LYS A 79 17.57 -4.70 19.11
CA LYS A 79 17.80 -3.37 18.55
C LYS A 79 17.97 -3.41 17.03
N LYS A 80 18.61 -4.44 16.51
CA LYS A 80 18.85 -4.68 15.09
C LYS A 80 19.10 -6.17 14.86
N LEU A 81 18.64 -6.71 13.75
CA LEU A 81 19.08 -8.01 13.26
C LEU A 81 20.54 -7.89 12.81
N LYS A 82 21.31 -8.95 12.92
CA LYS A 82 22.67 -8.98 12.37
C LYS A 82 22.60 -9.04 10.85
N ASP A 83 23.58 -8.42 10.18
CA ASP A 83 23.59 -8.30 8.72
C ASP A 83 23.70 -9.67 8.00
N ASP A 84 24.11 -10.74 8.70
CA ASP A 84 24.21 -12.11 8.24
C ASP A 84 22.97 -12.98 8.55
N GLU A 85 22.01 -12.48 9.32
CA GLU A 85 20.83 -13.27 9.70
C GLU A 85 19.81 -13.43 8.54
N LEU A 86 19.85 -12.56 7.53
CA LEU A 86 18.99 -12.67 6.35
C LEU A 86 19.74 -12.29 5.08
N PRO A 87 19.74 -13.15 4.06
CA PRO A 87 20.26 -12.78 2.76
C PRO A 87 19.36 -11.71 2.13
N VAL A 88 19.98 -10.72 1.49
CA VAL A 88 19.27 -9.70 0.70
C VAL A 88 18.50 -10.40 -0.43
N SER A 89 17.19 -10.23 -0.48
CA SER A 89 16.36 -10.81 -1.52
C SER A 89 15.43 -9.76 -2.13
N ARG A 90 15.43 -9.70 -3.46
CA ARG A 90 14.51 -8.90 -4.27
C ARG A 90 13.31 -9.69 -4.78
N ALA A 91 13.15 -10.93 -4.30
CA ALA A 91 12.02 -11.77 -4.70
C ALA A 91 10.69 -11.16 -4.27
N TYR A 92 9.67 -11.34 -5.11
CA TYR A 92 8.29 -10.94 -4.84
C TYR A 92 7.33 -11.96 -5.50
N PRO A 93 6.39 -12.53 -4.74
CA PRO A 93 6.16 -12.40 -3.29
C PRO A 93 7.28 -13.07 -2.46
N ILE A 94 7.44 -12.61 -1.22
CA ILE A 94 8.41 -13.16 -0.29
C ILE A 94 7.77 -13.37 1.09
N LEU A 95 7.99 -14.52 1.68
CA LEU A 95 7.61 -14.85 3.04
C LEU A 95 8.85 -14.73 3.95
N THR A 96 8.71 -13.99 5.05
CA THR A 96 9.74 -13.90 6.08
C THR A 96 9.12 -14.19 7.43
N TRP A 97 9.72 -15.07 8.22
CA TRP A 97 9.18 -15.46 9.52
C TRP A 97 10.28 -15.73 10.53
N THR A 98 9.90 -15.80 11.79
CA THR A 98 10.77 -16.18 12.88
C THR A 98 10.05 -17.16 13.80
N ASP A 99 10.80 -18.09 14.37
CA ASP A 99 10.38 -18.99 15.45
C ASP A 99 10.74 -18.45 16.85
N GLY A 100 11.28 -17.23 16.91
CA GLY A 100 11.76 -16.57 18.13
C GLY A 100 13.29 -16.61 18.26
N GLU A 101 13.95 -17.55 17.65
CA GLU A 101 15.42 -17.72 17.70
C GLU A 101 16.06 -17.34 16.36
N THR A 102 15.58 -17.91 15.29
CA THR A 102 16.09 -17.72 13.94
C THR A 102 15.12 -16.94 13.07
N VAL A 103 15.64 -16.24 12.07
CA VAL A 103 14.85 -15.58 11.05
C VAL A 103 15.03 -16.33 9.73
N LYS A 104 13.92 -16.67 9.09
CA LYS A 104 13.88 -17.45 7.85
C LYS A 104 13.16 -16.67 6.77
N GLN A 105 13.53 -16.93 5.53
CA GLN A 105 12.98 -16.27 4.37
C GLN A 105 12.83 -17.22 3.21
N GLN A 106 11.70 -17.11 2.49
CA GLN A 106 11.41 -17.93 1.33
C GLN A 106 10.76 -17.07 0.23
N ALA A 107 11.34 -17.14 -0.97
CA ALA A 107 10.69 -16.63 -2.15
C ALA A 107 9.55 -17.58 -2.57
N ILE A 108 8.41 -17.00 -2.95
CA ILE A 108 7.27 -17.77 -3.44
C ILE A 108 7.31 -17.71 -4.96
N ALA A 109 7.36 -18.89 -5.61
CA ALA A 109 7.26 -18.96 -7.07
C ALA A 109 5.85 -18.52 -7.52
N VAL A 110 5.79 -17.67 -8.53
CA VAL A 110 4.53 -17.21 -9.13
C VAL A 110 4.60 -17.46 -10.62
N ASP A 111 3.62 -18.17 -11.15
CA ASP A 111 3.50 -18.49 -12.59
C ASP A 111 3.00 -17.29 -13.44
N THR A 112 3.07 -16.08 -12.90
CA THR A 112 2.65 -14.89 -13.64
C THR A 112 3.83 -14.30 -14.41
N PRO A 113 3.71 -14.07 -15.73
CA PRO A 113 4.78 -13.47 -16.50
C PRO A 113 5.13 -12.08 -15.94
N SER A 114 6.41 -11.82 -15.78
CA SER A 114 6.88 -10.50 -15.34
C SER A 114 6.51 -9.43 -16.37
N LYS A 115 5.82 -8.38 -15.92
CA LYS A 115 5.54 -7.22 -16.77
C LYS A 115 6.67 -6.21 -16.62
N THR A 116 7.24 -5.82 -17.74
CA THR A 116 8.22 -4.71 -17.76
C THR A 116 7.46 -3.39 -17.82
N VAL A 117 7.78 -2.49 -16.90
CA VAL A 117 7.21 -1.14 -16.85
C VAL A 117 8.33 -0.14 -17.07
N SER A 118 8.15 0.75 -18.05
CA SER A 118 9.06 1.87 -18.29
C SER A 118 8.65 3.05 -17.40
N VAL A 119 9.60 3.57 -16.63
CA VAL A 119 9.37 4.71 -15.73
C VAL A 119 10.16 5.91 -16.22
N LYS A 120 9.46 7.05 -16.42
CA LYS A 120 10.07 8.32 -16.79
C LYS A 120 9.69 9.40 -15.78
N CYS A 121 10.66 10.22 -15.35
CA CYS A 121 10.39 11.42 -14.57
C CYS A 121 10.08 12.56 -15.53
N ILE A 122 8.92 13.21 -15.35
CA ILE A 122 8.48 14.36 -16.15
C ILE A 122 8.09 15.51 -15.22
N SER A 123 8.14 16.75 -15.73
CA SER A 123 7.62 17.91 -15.01
C SER A 123 6.08 17.99 -15.12
N ASP A 124 5.45 18.76 -14.25
CA ASP A 124 3.99 18.96 -14.27
C ASP A 124 3.51 19.63 -15.58
N GLU A 125 4.33 20.46 -16.18
CA GLU A 125 4.04 21.14 -17.46
C GLU A 125 4.00 20.14 -18.63
N ALA A 126 4.81 19.09 -18.57
CA ALA A 126 4.91 18.08 -19.61
C ALA A 126 3.78 17.03 -19.56
N ILE A 127 2.95 17.01 -18.51
CA ILE A 127 1.88 16.01 -18.34
C ILE A 127 0.93 16.01 -19.54
N ALA A 128 0.45 17.19 -19.95
CA ALA A 128 -0.53 17.31 -21.04
C ALA A 128 0.02 16.80 -22.38
N GLU A 129 1.26 17.15 -22.70
CA GLU A 129 1.89 16.71 -23.95
C GLU A 129 2.19 15.20 -23.91
N CYS A 130 2.66 14.69 -22.78
CA CYS A 130 2.88 13.26 -22.58
C CYS A 130 1.58 12.45 -22.75
N LEU A 131 0.46 12.94 -22.21
CA LEU A 131 -0.85 12.30 -22.37
C LEU A 131 -1.33 12.35 -23.80
N LYS A 132 -1.20 13.49 -24.49
CA LYS A 132 -1.57 13.64 -25.89
C LYS A 132 -0.83 12.66 -26.78
N GLN A 133 0.47 12.51 -26.57
CA GLN A 133 1.29 11.56 -27.29
C GLN A 133 0.92 10.09 -26.96
N ALA A 134 0.71 9.79 -25.67
CA ALA A 134 0.39 8.43 -25.24
C ALA A 134 -1.00 7.96 -25.68
N LEU A 135 -1.94 8.88 -25.91
CA LEU A 135 -3.33 8.60 -26.31
C LEU A 135 -3.57 8.82 -27.81
N SER A 136 -2.55 9.14 -28.62
CA SER A 136 -2.69 9.44 -30.05
C SER A 136 -3.26 8.26 -30.87
N GLU A 137 -3.04 7.04 -30.43
CA GLU A 137 -3.56 5.82 -31.04
C GLU A 137 -4.74 5.22 -30.24
N GLY A 138 -5.36 6.00 -29.36
CA GLY A 138 -6.39 5.56 -28.43
C GLY A 138 -5.82 4.97 -27.15
N GLY A 139 -6.69 4.37 -26.34
CA GLY A 139 -6.32 3.78 -25.07
C GLY A 139 -6.82 4.56 -23.87
N CYS A 140 -6.21 4.34 -22.70
CA CYS A 140 -6.57 5.05 -21.47
C CYS A 140 -5.34 5.38 -20.63
N ALA A 141 -5.40 6.51 -19.96
CA ALA A 141 -4.35 6.98 -19.06
C ALA A 141 -4.93 7.31 -17.67
N GLY A 142 -4.21 6.92 -16.63
CA GLY A 142 -4.55 7.26 -15.25
C GLY A 142 -3.59 8.31 -14.70
N VAL A 143 -4.12 9.43 -14.21
CA VAL A 143 -3.33 10.47 -13.56
C VAL A 143 -3.69 10.53 -12.09
N ILE A 144 -2.75 10.17 -11.22
CA ILE A 144 -2.94 10.14 -9.77
C ILE A 144 -2.28 11.36 -9.16
N VAL A 145 -3.05 12.13 -8.40
CA VAL A 145 -2.58 13.33 -7.69
C VAL A 145 -2.93 13.27 -6.20
N ASN A 146 -2.22 13.99 -5.38
CA ASN A 146 -2.30 13.91 -3.92
C ASN A 146 -3.36 14.83 -3.28
N THR A 147 -3.99 15.74 -4.04
CA THR A 147 -5.04 16.63 -3.51
C THR A 147 -6.23 16.74 -4.47
N VAL A 148 -7.41 16.92 -3.89
CA VAL A 148 -8.66 17.14 -4.65
C VAL A 148 -8.55 18.34 -5.56
N ARG A 149 -8.06 19.47 -5.03
CA ARG A 149 -7.89 20.72 -5.80
C ARG A 149 -6.98 20.53 -7.02
N ARG A 150 -5.88 19.77 -6.86
CA ARG A 150 -4.97 19.46 -7.97
C ARG A 150 -5.66 18.58 -9.02
N ALA A 151 -6.47 17.59 -8.59
CA ALA A 151 -7.25 16.75 -9.50
C ALA A 151 -8.23 17.58 -10.35
N GLN A 152 -8.97 18.49 -9.72
CA GLN A 152 -9.93 19.37 -10.39
C GLN A 152 -9.24 20.32 -11.37
N ASN A 153 -8.23 21.06 -10.92
CA ASN A 153 -7.49 22.01 -11.76
C ASN A 153 -6.82 21.32 -12.96
N LEU A 154 -6.25 20.14 -12.76
CA LEU A 154 -5.62 19.39 -13.84
C LEU A 154 -6.65 18.87 -14.83
N ALA A 155 -7.78 18.37 -14.36
CA ALA A 155 -8.87 17.92 -15.24
C ALA A 155 -9.41 19.06 -16.11
N ASP A 156 -9.63 20.25 -15.55
CA ASP A 156 -10.11 21.40 -16.30
C ASP A 156 -9.09 21.88 -17.34
N LYS A 157 -7.80 21.87 -16.98
CA LYS A 157 -6.71 22.15 -17.93
C LYS A 157 -6.68 21.13 -19.07
N LEU A 158 -6.81 19.85 -18.76
CA LEU A 158 -6.74 18.77 -19.76
C LEU A 158 -7.97 18.76 -20.68
N LYS A 159 -9.17 19.10 -20.20
CA LYS A 159 -10.38 19.27 -21.04
C LYS A 159 -10.19 20.30 -22.15
N GLY A 160 -9.42 21.36 -21.88
CA GLY A 160 -9.10 22.36 -22.89
C GLY A 160 -8.04 21.95 -23.92
N ILE A 161 -7.28 20.89 -23.65
CA ILE A 161 -6.16 20.43 -24.49
C ILE A 161 -6.50 19.14 -25.23
N LEU A 162 -7.18 18.22 -24.58
CA LEU A 162 -7.52 16.87 -25.06
C LEU A 162 -9.01 16.84 -25.46
N LEU A 163 -9.35 17.49 -26.58
CA LEU A 163 -10.76 17.72 -26.99
C LEU A 163 -11.49 16.42 -27.34
N ASP A 164 -10.78 15.43 -27.87
CA ASP A 164 -11.35 14.15 -28.30
C ASP A 164 -11.22 13.05 -27.25
N THR A 165 -10.88 13.42 -26.00
CA THR A 165 -10.65 12.47 -24.92
C THR A 165 -11.65 12.70 -23.79
N GLU A 166 -12.38 11.67 -23.39
CA GLU A 166 -13.23 11.76 -22.20
C GLU A 166 -12.38 11.80 -20.94
N ILE A 167 -12.66 12.76 -20.06
CA ILE A 167 -11.92 12.96 -18.80
C ILE A 167 -12.85 12.67 -17.63
N LEU A 168 -12.59 11.58 -16.92
CA LEU A 168 -13.28 11.20 -15.70
C LEU A 168 -12.48 11.64 -14.48
N VAL A 169 -13.12 12.37 -13.58
CA VAL A 169 -12.53 12.83 -12.33
C VAL A 169 -13.08 12.03 -11.16
N PHE A 170 -12.18 11.49 -10.32
CA PHE A 170 -12.53 10.72 -9.14
C PHE A 170 -11.73 11.21 -7.93
N HIS A 171 -12.39 11.60 -6.85
CA HIS A 171 -11.74 12.08 -5.62
C HIS A 171 -12.63 11.88 -4.37
N SER A 172 -12.08 12.13 -3.19
CA SER A 172 -12.72 11.85 -1.90
C SER A 172 -13.89 12.80 -1.54
N HIS A 173 -14.05 13.95 -2.22
CA HIS A 173 -15.11 14.91 -1.92
C HIS A 173 -16.46 14.57 -2.59
N PHE A 174 -16.54 13.51 -3.38
CA PHE A 174 -17.85 13.07 -3.87
C PHE A 174 -18.67 12.46 -2.74
N LEU A 175 -19.99 12.75 -2.74
CA LEU A 175 -20.94 12.08 -1.87
C LEU A 175 -20.97 10.58 -2.17
N MET A 176 -21.31 9.77 -1.16
CA MET A 176 -21.28 8.30 -1.28
C MET A 176 -22.03 7.76 -2.51
N PRO A 177 -23.27 8.21 -2.82
CA PRO A 177 -23.98 7.74 -4.00
C PRO A 177 -23.27 8.08 -5.32
N ASP A 178 -22.81 9.33 -5.46
CA ASP A 178 -22.11 9.79 -6.66
C ASP A 178 -20.76 9.07 -6.83
N ARG A 179 -20.09 8.82 -5.72
CA ARG A 179 -18.84 8.08 -5.70
C ARG A 179 -19.03 6.65 -6.19
N ALA A 180 -20.06 5.95 -5.68
CA ALA A 180 -20.37 4.59 -6.08
C ALA A 180 -20.72 4.50 -7.58
N GLN A 181 -21.50 5.47 -8.09
CA GLN A 181 -21.85 5.54 -9.51
C GLN A 181 -20.61 5.78 -10.39
N LYS A 182 -19.73 6.72 -10.00
CA LYS A 182 -18.47 6.98 -10.73
C LYS A 182 -17.53 5.80 -10.70
N GLU A 183 -17.42 5.12 -9.57
CA GLU A 183 -16.62 3.91 -9.42
C GLU A 183 -17.14 2.80 -10.35
N HIS A 184 -18.46 2.62 -10.41
CA HIS A 184 -19.07 1.65 -11.31
C HIS A 184 -18.71 1.95 -12.77
N VAL A 185 -18.83 3.20 -13.22
CA VAL A 185 -18.44 3.63 -14.58
C VAL A 185 -16.94 3.36 -14.83
N LEU A 186 -16.08 3.72 -13.89
CA LEU A 186 -14.64 3.47 -14.00
C LEU A 186 -14.32 1.97 -14.13
N LEU A 187 -14.96 1.13 -13.31
CA LEU A 187 -14.75 -0.31 -13.36
C LEU A 187 -15.27 -0.96 -14.65
N GLN A 188 -16.38 -0.45 -15.21
CA GLN A 188 -16.88 -0.90 -16.51
C GLN A 188 -15.90 -0.56 -17.64
N ARG A 189 -15.33 0.65 -17.64
CA ARG A 189 -14.46 1.14 -18.71
C ARG A 189 -13.00 0.68 -18.57
N LEU A 190 -12.46 0.67 -17.37
CA LEU A 190 -11.04 0.41 -17.09
C LEU A 190 -10.78 -0.88 -16.32
N GLY A 191 -11.83 -1.58 -15.89
CA GLY A 191 -11.74 -2.80 -15.10
C GLY A 191 -11.20 -4.01 -15.90
N LYS A 192 -10.89 -5.09 -15.19
CA LYS A 192 -10.35 -6.34 -15.78
C LYS A 192 -11.22 -6.95 -16.89
N LYS A 193 -12.52 -6.62 -16.93
CA LYS A 193 -13.48 -7.10 -17.92
C LYS A 193 -13.72 -6.09 -19.06
N SER A 194 -13.03 -4.97 -19.07
CA SER A 194 -13.20 -3.95 -20.12
C SER A 194 -12.60 -4.44 -21.43
N THR A 195 -13.30 -4.17 -22.52
CA THR A 195 -12.86 -4.44 -23.90
C THR A 195 -12.51 -3.12 -24.59
N PRO A 196 -11.81 -3.11 -25.73
CA PRO A 196 -11.58 -1.90 -26.52
C PRO A 196 -12.87 -1.13 -26.80
N ASP A 197 -13.98 -1.82 -27.10
CA ASP A 197 -15.29 -1.19 -27.39
C ASP A 197 -15.93 -0.49 -26.19
N THR A 198 -15.60 -0.90 -24.96
CA THR A 198 -16.09 -0.26 -23.72
C THR A 198 -15.23 0.92 -23.26
N ARG A 199 -14.11 1.17 -23.95
CA ARG A 199 -13.16 2.24 -23.65
C ARG A 199 -13.29 3.47 -24.54
N ASN A 200 -14.13 3.37 -25.56
CA ASN A 200 -14.45 4.48 -26.46
C ASN A 200 -15.60 5.34 -25.92
#